data_974ded9910c6ef06039b9d491d7f481b
#
_entry.id   974ded9910c6ef06039b9d491d7f481b
#
_cell.length_a   1.000
_cell.length_b   1.000
_cell.length_c   1.000
_cell.angle_alpha   90.00
_cell.angle_beta   90.00
_cell.angle_gamma   90.00
#
_symmetry.space_group_name_H-M   'P 1'
#
loop_
_entity.id
_entity.type
_entity.pdbx_description
1 polymer ?
#
loop_
_entity_poly.entity_id
_entity_poly.type
_entity_poly.pdbx_seq_one_letter_code
_entity_poly.pdbx_strand_id
1 'polypeptide(L)'
;MKKIIITSLVIGLLCSVAVYGNNRPAGFHGIGPRVGFTINPDQVHFGGHIDFGDLAENLMIMPNIEIGFGDDFTTVAPSFELDYRFRSDWGAWTPYLGGGVGPVFYSWKHGGSSSDLGLYMQFGIGKGSAGNQSGHFFIEGKLGLVDAPDFKATVGWTFGK
;
A
#
# COMPACT_ATOMS: atom_id res chain seq x y z
N MET A 1 -20.70 -12.46 15.18
CA MET A 1 -19.76 -13.56 15.44
C MET A 1 -18.74 -13.77 14.31
N LYS A 2 -19.11 -13.80 13.01
CA LYS A 2 -18.14 -13.98 11.90
C LYS A 2 -17.05 -12.88 11.81
N LYS A 3 -17.39 -11.60 12.08
CA LYS A 3 -16.44 -10.49 12.05
C LYS A 3 -15.35 -10.60 13.12
N ILE A 4 -15.68 -11.09 14.31
CA ILE A 4 -14.73 -11.25 15.42
C ILE A 4 -13.72 -12.36 15.11
N ILE A 5 -14.15 -13.44 14.47
CA ILE A 5 -13.28 -14.57 14.10
C ILE A 5 -12.24 -14.13 13.04
N ILE A 6 -12.65 -13.33 12.06
CA ILE A 6 -11.74 -12.82 11.01
C ILE A 6 -10.71 -11.88 11.63
N THR A 7 -11.12 -10.98 12.52
CA THR A 7 -10.21 -10.05 13.20
C THR A 7 -9.19 -10.80 14.06
N SER A 8 -9.62 -11.83 14.79
CA SER A 8 -8.72 -12.66 15.62
C SER A 8 -7.75 -13.47 14.78
N LEU A 9 -8.16 -13.95 13.60
CA LEU A 9 -7.31 -14.70 12.68
C LEU A 9 -6.21 -13.80 12.09
N VAL A 10 -6.55 -12.56 11.72
CA VAL A 10 -5.60 -11.57 11.18
C VAL A 10 -4.58 -11.14 12.24
N ILE A 11 -5.02 -10.91 13.49
CA ILE A 11 -4.14 -10.57 14.61
C ILE A 11 -3.22 -11.76 14.96
N GLY A 12 -3.74 -12.98 14.95
CA GLY A 12 -2.96 -14.19 15.20
C GLY A 12 -1.88 -14.45 14.13
N LEU A 13 -2.15 -14.13 12.87
CA LEU A 13 -1.19 -14.24 11.77
C LEU A 13 -0.06 -13.21 11.89
N LEU A 14 -0.36 -12.01 12.36
CA LEU A 14 0.63 -10.94 12.58
C LEU A 14 1.57 -11.21 13.75
N CYS A 15 1.14 -11.98 14.76
CA CYS A 15 1.97 -12.31 15.92
C CYS A 15 2.93 -13.49 15.70
N SER A 16 2.78 -14.26 14.63
CA SER A 16 3.61 -15.46 14.37
C SER A 16 4.83 -15.20 13.48
N VAL A 17 5.08 -13.95 13.08
CA VAL A 17 6.21 -13.61 12.22
C VAL A 17 7.47 -13.54 13.09
N ALA A 18 8.21 -14.62 13.13
CA ALA A 18 9.53 -14.68 13.80
C ALA A 18 10.51 -13.77 13.05
N VAL A 19 11.14 -12.87 13.80
CA VAL A 19 12.17 -11.95 13.29
C VAL A 19 13.43 -12.76 12.99
N TYR A 20 13.57 -13.24 11.77
CA TYR A 20 14.81 -13.82 11.26
C TYR A 20 15.52 -12.78 10.40
N GLY A 21 16.79 -12.55 10.68
CA GLY A 21 17.83 -11.87 9.90
C GLY A 21 17.34 -10.86 8.84
N ASN A 22 16.89 -9.70 9.27
CA ASN A 22 16.29 -8.70 8.39
C ASN A 22 17.37 -7.77 7.82
N ASN A 23 17.57 -7.77 6.49
CA ASN A 23 18.54 -6.88 5.83
C ASN A 23 18.10 -5.40 5.85
N ARG A 24 16.82 -5.13 6.12
CA ARG A 24 16.23 -3.79 6.19
C ARG A 24 15.30 -3.71 7.42
N PRO A 25 15.84 -3.59 8.64
CA PRO A 25 15.01 -3.57 9.84
C PRO A 25 13.99 -2.43 9.80
N ALA A 26 12.87 -2.58 10.51
CA ALA A 26 11.84 -1.56 10.62
C ALA A 26 12.44 -0.21 11.06
N GLY A 27 12.14 0.83 10.31
CA GLY A 27 12.65 2.18 10.48
C GLY A 27 12.47 2.98 9.19
N PHE A 28 12.76 4.27 9.25
CA PHE A 28 12.63 5.13 8.07
C PHE A 28 13.71 4.82 7.03
N HIS A 29 13.30 4.38 5.85
CA HIS A 29 14.17 4.07 4.70
C HIS A 29 13.98 5.00 3.51
N GLY A 30 12.84 5.70 3.44
CA GLY A 30 12.59 6.64 2.37
C GLY A 30 11.17 7.18 2.36
N ILE A 31 10.95 8.16 1.52
CA ILE A 31 9.65 8.79 1.27
C ILE A 31 9.51 9.06 -0.22
N GLY A 32 8.30 9.05 -0.72
CA GLY A 32 8.11 9.37 -2.12
C GLY A 32 6.70 9.65 -2.55
N PRO A 33 6.54 10.27 -3.73
CA PRO A 33 5.24 10.48 -4.35
C PRO A 33 4.72 9.20 -4.99
N ARG A 34 3.41 9.14 -5.11
CA ARG A 34 2.68 8.16 -5.90
C ARG A 34 1.54 8.84 -6.67
N VAL A 35 1.25 8.32 -7.85
CA VAL A 35 0.17 8.80 -8.71
C VAL A 35 -0.44 7.63 -9.44
N GLY A 36 -1.71 7.73 -9.73
CA GLY A 36 -2.42 6.68 -10.46
C GLY A 36 -3.85 7.01 -10.75
N PHE A 37 -4.58 5.98 -11.13
CA PHE A 37 -6.00 6.07 -11.39
C PHE A 37 -6.75 4.95 -10.68
N THR A 38 -8.04 5.19 -10.47
CA THR A 38 -8.95 4.30 -9.78
C THR A 38 -10.13 4.02 -10.70
N ILE A 39 -10.62 2.80 -10.71
CA ILE A 39 -11.83 2.37 -11.41
C ILE A 39 -12.86 2.03 -10.36
N ASN A 40 -14.08 2.54 -10.56
CA ASN A 40 -15.22 2.39 -9.67
C ASN A 40 -14.89 2.70 -8.18
N PRO A 41 -14.82 3.99 -7.84
CA PRO A 41 -15.15 5.16 -8.67
C PRO A 41 -14.00 5.61 -9.57
N ASP A 42 -14.32 6.21 -10.71
CA ASP A 42 -13.33 6.76 -11.63
C ASP A 42 -12.69 8.01 -11.04
N GLN A 43 -11.41 7.91 -10.70
CA GLN A 43 -10.64 9.00 -10.10
C GLN A 43 -9.19 8.95 -10.56
N VAL A 44 -8.58 10.13 -10.65
CA VAL A 44 -7.11 10.25 -10.62
C VAL A 44 -6.70 10.50 -9.18
N HIS A 45 -5.69 9.79 -8.70
CA HIS A 45 -5.19 9.98 -7.34
C HIS A 45 -3.72 10.37 -7.32
N PHE A 46 -3.37 11.16 -6.32
CA PHE A 46 -2.02 11.57 -5.97
C PHE A 46 -1.80 11.30 -4.49
N GLY A 47 -0.58 10.99 -4.13
CA GLY A 47 -0.29 10.73 -2.74
C GLY A 47 1.19 10.67 -2.45
N GLY A 48 1.48 10.29 -1.22
CA GLY A 48 2.82 10.02 -0.74
C GLY A 48 2.86 8.76 0.10
N HIS A 49 4.02 8.15 0.19
CA HIS A 49 4.27 6.97 1.02
C HIS A 49 5.59 7.08 1.74
N ILE A 50 5.71 6.32 2.80
CA ILE A 50 6.94 6.14 3.56
C ILE A 50 7.35 4.68 3.44
N ASP A 51 8.56 4.41 2.99
CA ASP A 51 9.19 3.10 3.13
C ASP A 51 9.70 2.98 4.57
N PHE A 52 9.02 2.19 5.36
CA PHE A 52 9.35 1.98 6.76
C PHE A 52 10.15 0.69 7.01
N GLY A 53 10.70 0.10 5.94
CA GLY A 53 11.49 -1.12 6.01
C GLY A 53 10.65 -2.37 6.21
N ASP A 54 11.28 -3.41 6.71
CA ASP A 54 10.69 -4.73 6.81
C ASP A 54 10.35 -5.06 8.27
N LEU A 55 9.11 -5.47 8.52
CA LEU A 55 8.69 -6.02 9.82
C LEU A 55 9.26 -7.41 10.06
N ALA A 56 9.45 -8.17 8.98
CA ALA A 56 10.06 -9.48 8.96
C ALA A 56 10.80 -9.68 7.64
N GLU A 57 11.50 -10.78 7.47
CA GLU A 57 12.22 -11.08 6.23
C GLU A 57 11.30 -10.95 5.01
N ASN A 58 11.63 -10.01 4.09
CA ASN A 58 10.89 -9.68 2.89
C ASN A 58 9.46 -9.15 3.09
N LEU A 59 9.02 -8.87 4.31
CA LEU A 59 7.71 -8.31 4.61
C LEU A 59 7.83 -6.81 4.89
N MET A 60 7.68 -6.00 3.86
CA MET A 60 7.77 -4.54 3.90
C MET A 60 6.50 -3.92 4.47
N ILE A 61 6.67 -2.85 5.25
CA ILE A 61 5.55 -1.98 5.65
C ILE A 61 5.67 -0.62 4.99
N MET A 62 4.56 -0.16 4.40
CA MET A 62 4.50 1.10 3.66
C MET A 62 3.25 1.92 4.04
N PRO A 63 3.34 2.77 5.09
CA PRO A 63 2.30 3.76 5.35
C PRO A 63 2.21 4.75 4.19
N ASN A 64 0.99 5.12 3.82
CA ASN A 64 0.76 6.09 2.75
C ASN A 64 -0.51 6.89 2.95
N ILE A 65 -0.64 7.96 2.16
CA ILE A 65 -1.85 8.76 2.04
C ILE A 65 -2.09 9.09 0.58
N GLU A 66 -3.30 8.88 0.11
CA GLU A 66 -3.72 9.19 -1.26
C GLU A 66 -4.93 10.11 -1.26
N ILE A 67 -4.96 11.05 -2.20
CA ILE A 67 -6.10 11.94 -2.45
C ILE A 67 -6.58 11.68 -3.87
N GLY A 68 -7.81 11.22 -4.00
CA GLY A 68 -8.46 10.93 -5.28
C GLY A 68 -9.42 12.04 -5.68
N PHE A 69 -9.38 12.42 -6.94
CA PHE A 69 -10.24 13.45 -7.53
C PHE A 69 -11.11 12.81 -8.61
N GLY A 70 -12.41 12.81 -8.41
CA GLY A 70 -13.43 12.32 -9.33
C GLY A 70 -14.46 13.39 -9.68
N ASP A 71 -15.41 13.03 -10.51
CA ASP A 71 -16.46 13.97 -10.94
C ASP A 71 -17.43 14.33 -9.82
N ASP A 72 -17.80 13.37 -8.99
CA ASP A 72 -18.84 13.55 -7.95
C ASP A 72 -18.27 13.85 -6.57
N PHE A 73 -17.08 13.32 -6.23
CA PHE A 73 -16.49 13.47 -4.92
C PHE A 73 -14.97 13.35 -4.94
N THR A 74 -14.36 13.84 -3.86
CA THR A 74 -12.94 13.71 -3.55
C THR A 74 -12.78 12.67 -2.45
N THR A 75 -11.74 11.84 -2.53
CA THR A 75 -11.38 10.89 -1.47
C THR A 75 -10.07 11.28 -0.82
N VAL A 76 -9.96 11.00 0.49
CA VAL A 76 -8.69 11.02 1.23
C VAL A 76 -8.55 9.68 1.92
N ALA A 77 -7.49 8.97 1.62
CA ALA A 77 -7.30 7.59 2.07
C ALA A 77 -5.89 7.38 2.66
N PRO A 78 -5.68 7.66 3.95
CA PRO A 78 -4.50 7.17 4.64
C PRO A 78 -4.60 5.65 4.81
N SER A 79 -3.51 4.93 4.59
CA SER A 79 -3.50 3.49 4.71
C SER A 79 -2.15 2.92 5.16
N PHE A 80 -2.21 1.70 5.68
CA PHE A 80 -1.04 0.88 5.99
C PHE A 80 -1.03 -0.32 5.05
N GLU A 81 0.09 -0.51 4.37
CA GLU A 81 0.32 -1.59 3.43
C GLU A 81 1.38 -2.52 3.97
N LEU A 82 1.15 -3.82 3.80
CA LEU A 82 2.10 -4.90 4.10
C LEU A 82 2.31 -5.71 2.85
N ASP A 83 3.55 -5.76 2.37
CA ASP A 83 3.93 -6.37 1.11
C ASP A 83 5.03 -7.40 1.29
N TYR A 84 4.75 -8.62 0.87
CA TYR A 84 5.76 -9.67 0.79
C TYR A 84 6.49 -9.59 -0.55
N ARG A 85 7.79 -9.36 -0.51
CA ARG A 85 8.68 -9.30 -1.68
C ARG A 85 9.22 -10.68 -2.01
N PHE A 86 8.97 -11.11 -3.25
CA PHE A 86 9.47 -12.39 -3.73
C PHE A 86 10.91 -12.25 -4.23
N ARG A 87 11.76 -13.19 -3.88
CA ARG A 87 13.07 -13.32 -4.51
C ARG A 87 12.85 -13.74 -5.96
N SER A 88 13.40 -12.98 -6.90
CA SER A 88 13.25 -13.26 -8.31
C SER A 88 14.56 -13.06 -9.05
N ASP A 89 14.74 -13.83 -10.13
CA ASP A 89 15.88 -13.70 -11.05
C ASP A 89 15.62 -12.69 -12.17
N TRP A 90 14.65 -11.78 -11.98
CA TRP A 90 14.25 -10.76 -12.96
C TRP A 90 15.18 -9.52 -12.95
N GLY A 91 16.45 -9.73 -12.63
CA GLY A 91 17.45 -8.66 -12.54
C GLY A 91 17.14 -7.68 -11.40
N ALA A 92 16.95 -6.40 -11.76
CA ALA A 92 16.68 -5.35 -10.76
C ALA A 92 15.19 -5.27 -10.32
N TRP A 93 14.31 -6.08 -10.90
CA TRP A 93 12.88 -6.07 -10.61
C TRP A 93 12.52 -7.09 -9.52
N THR A 94 11.78 -6.64 -8.53
CA THR A 94 11.31 -7.46 -7.41
C THR A 94 9.79 -7.46 -7.41
N PRO A 95 9.12 -8.58 -7.71
CA PRO A 95 7.68 -8.68 -7.56
C PRO A 95 7.28 -8.74 -6.09
N TYR A 96 6.10 -8.23 -5.78
CA TYR A 96 5.52 -8.29 -4.44
C TYR A 96 4.02 -8.52 -4.49
N LEU A 97 3.50 -9.07 -3.41
CA LEU A 97 2.08 -9.28 -3.17
C LEU A 97 1.79 -8.91 -1.71
N GLY A 98 0.69 -8.23 -1.49
CA GLY A 98 0.34 -7.81 -0.15
C GLY A 98 -1.09 -7.36 -0.01
N GLY A 99 -1.31 -6.53 0.97
CA GLY A 99 -2.61 -5.91 1.21
C GLY A 99 -2.49 -4.70 2.10
N GLY A 100 -3.54 -3.92 2.10
CA GLY A 100 -3.60 -2.71 2.88
C GLY A 100 -4.97 -2.50 3.51
N VAL A 101 -4.94 -1.73 4.58
CA VAL A 101 -6.11 -1.32 5.33
C VAL A 101 -6.00 0.15 5.72
N GLY A 102 -7.10 0.87 5.64
CA GLY A 102 -7.15 2.26 6.09
C GLY A 102 -8.53 2.87 5.94
N PRO A 103 -8.81 3.96 6.68
CA PRO A 103 -10.02 4.70 6.48
C PRO A 103 -10.01 5.41 5.12
N VAL A 104 -11.18 5.44 4.48
CA VAL A 104 -11.42 6.21 3.26
C VAL A 104 -12.47 7.27 3.59
N PHE A 105 -12.09 8.51 3.44
CA PHE A 105 -12.97 9.67 3.66
C PHE A 105 -13.47 10.18 2.31
N TYR A 106 -14.77 10.32 2.17
CA TYR A 106 -15.45 10.81 0.97
C TYR A 106 -16.00 12.23 1.23
N SER A 107 -15.74 13.14 0.32
CA SER A 107 -16.31 14.51 0.33
C SER A 107 -17.03 14.76 -0.98
N TRP A 108 -18.36 14.88 -0.93
CA TRP A 108 -19.21 15.04 -2.11
C TRP A 108 -19.26 16.51 -2.56
N LYS A 109 -19.18 16.77 -3.85
CA LYS A 109 -19.21 18.14 -4.41
C LYS A 109 -20.49 18.91 -4.11
N HIS A 110 -21.61 18.22 -3.94
CA HIS A 110 -22.91 18.80 -3.65
C HIS A 110 -23.26 18.83 -2.16
N GLY A 111 -22.28 18.57 -1.30
CA GLY A 111 -22.41 18.56 0.16
C GLY A 111 -22.56 17.14 0.72
N GLY A 112 -22.12 17.00 1.97
CA GLY A 112 -22.07 15.71 2.66
C GLY A 112 -20.68 15.10 2.66
N SER A 113 -20.46 14.24 3.65
CA SER A 113 -19.25 13.43 3.79
C SER A 113 -19.60 12.07 4.37
N SER A 114 -18.82 11.05 4.05
CA SER A 114 -18.89 9.73 4.66
C SER A 114 -17.48 9.20 4.88
N SER A 115 -17.37 8.15 5.68
CA SER A 115 -16.11 7.45 5.88
C SER A 115 -16.37 5.96 6.04
N ASP A 116 -15.51 5.16 5.44
CA ASP A 116 -15.55 3.71 5.49
C ASP A 116 -14.17 3.15 5.82
N LEU A 117 -14.08 1.90 6.25
CA LEU A 117 -12.81 1.22 6.45
C LEU A 117 -12.51 0.33 5.24
N GLY A 118 -11.64 0.80 4.37
CA GLY A 118 -11.23 0.08 3.17
C GLY A 118 -10.23 -1.04 3.47
N LEU A 119 -10.43 -2.19 2.82
CA LEU A 119 -9.49 -3.30 2.77
C LEU A 119 -9.23 -3.67 1.32
N TYR A 120 -7.98 -3.87 0.95
CA TYR A 120 -7.59 -4.24 -0.41
C TYR A 120 -6.42 -5.20 -0.43
N MET A 121 -6.35 -5.97 -1.51
CA MET A 121 -5.19 -6.76 -1.89
C MET A 121 -4.39 -5.98 -2.93
N GLN A 122 -3.07 -6.09 -2.87
CA GLN A 122 -2.21 -5.42 -3.83
C GLN A 122 -1.13 -6.34 -4.37
N PHE A 123 -0.70 -6.06 -5.59
CA PHE A 123 0.39 -6.74 -6.27
C PHE A 123 1.17 -5.74 -7.10
N GLY A 124 2.46 -5.94 -7.21
CA GLY A 124 3.28 -5.00 -7.96
C GLY A 124 4.67 -5.51 -8.25
N ILE A 125 5.42 -4.67 -8.93
CA ILE A 125 6.84 -4.84 -9.16
C ILE A 125 7.57 -3.56 -8.79
N GLY A 126 8.65 -3.70 -8.04
CA GLY A 126 9.55 -2.61 -7.70
C GLY A 126 10.89 -2.78 -8.40
N LYS A 127 11.48 -1.68 -8.83
CA LYS A 127 12.84 -1.65 -9.37
C LYS A 127 13.74 -0.90 -8.39
N GLY A 128 14.59 -1.63 -7.69
CA GLY A 128 15.60 -1.07 -6.79
C GLY A 128 16.99 -1.28 -7.35
N SER A 129 17.91 -0.37 -7.05
CA SER A 129 19.33 -0.61 -7.32
C SER A 129 19.88 -1.54 -6.24
N ALA A 130 20.28 -2.73 -6.62
CA ALA A 130 21.04 -3.60 -5.74
C ALA A 130 22.36 -2.87 -5.34
N GLY A 131 22.41 -2.38 -4.11
CA GLY A 131 23.62 -1.76 -3.55
C GLY A 131 23.68 -0.23 -3.54
N ASN A 132 22.77 0.49 -4.15
CA ASN A 132 22.73 1.95 -4.04
C ASN A 132 21.32 2.40 -3.58
N GLN A 133 21.25 2.96 -2.39
CA GLN A 133 20.00 3.27 -1.66
C GLN A 133 19.29 4.54 -2.16
N SER A 134 19.59 5.04 -3.32
CA SER A 134 19.10 6.33 -3.82
C SER A 134 17.82 6.22 -4.64
N GLY A 135 16.85 5.48 -4.15
CA GLY A 135 15.50 5.49 -4.70
C GLY A 135 15.12 4.24 -5.49
N HIS A 136 13.88 3.87 -5.39
CA HIS A 136 13.29 2.80 -6.18
C HIS A 136 11.95 3.22 -6.78
N PHE A 137 11.69 2.73 -7.97
CA PHE A 137 10.44 2.92 -8.70
C PHE A 137 9.57 1.69 -8.52
N PHE A 138 8.25 1.85 -8.45
CA PHE A 138 7.32 0.73 -8.43
C PHE A 138 6.08 0.99 -9.30
N ILE A 139 5.49 -0.11 -9.74
CA ILE A 139 4.19 -0.16 -10.40
C ILE A 139 3.33 -1.15 -9.61
N GLU A 140 2.10 -0.76 -9.31
CA GLU A 140 1.24 -1.47 -8.39
C GLU A 140 -0.21 -1.50 -8.88
N GLY A 141 -0.87 -2.62 -8.69
CA GLY A 141 -2.31 -2.79 -8.82
C GLY A 141 -2.93 -3.16 -7.48
N LYS A 142 -4.07 -2.55 -7.13
CA LYS A 142 -4.85 -2.85 -5.93
C LYS A 142 -6.25 -3.29 -6.31
N LEU A 143 -6.74 -4.33 -5.65
CA LEU A 143 -8.10 -4.84 -5.77
C LEU A 143 -8.85 -4.63 -4.46
N GLY A 144 -9.95 -3.90 -4.50
CA GLY A 144 -10.80 -3.68 -3.34
C GLY A 144 -11.48 -4.96 -2.88
N LEU A 145 -11.47 -5.21 -1.58
CA LEU A 145 -12.10 -6.36 -0.95
C LEU A 145 -13.30 -5.95 -0.09
N VAL A 146 -13.18 -4.83 0.63
CA VAL A 146 -14.23 -4.27 1.49
C VAL A 146 -14.12 -2.76 1.44
N ASP A 147 -15.20 -2.08 1.14
CA ASP A 147 -15.37 -0.62 1.16
C ASP A 147 -14.18 0.16 0.55
N ALA A 148 -13.59 -0.41 -0.47
CA ALA A 148 -12.47 0.12 -1.23
C ALA A 148 -12.82 0.11 -2.72
N PRO A 149 -12.19 0.98 -3.54
CA PRO A 149 -12.38 0.98 -4.99
C PRO A 149 -12.10 -0.38 -5.61
N ASP A 150 -12.86 -0.76 -6.64
CA ASP A 150 -12.74 -2.08 -7.27
C ASP A 150 -11.32 -2.35 -7.76
N PHE A 151 -10.72 -1.35 -8.41
CA PHE A 151 -9.35 -1.44 -8.90
C PHE A 151 -8.62 -0.09 -8.84
N LYS A 152 -7.35 -0.11 -8.46
CA LYS A 152 -6.44 1.04 -8.55
C LYS A 152 -5.15 0.61 -9.24
N ALA A 153 -4.64 1.46 -10.14
CA ALA A 153 -3.29 1.33 -10.67
C ALA A 153 -2.47 2.52 -10.23
N THR A 154 -1.30 2.25 -9.68
CA THR A 154 -0.44 3.27 -9.08
C THR A 154 1.00 3.09 -9.57
N VAL A 155 1.67 4.19 -9.79
CA VAL A 155 3.13 4.25 -9.94
C VAL A 155 3.69 5.16 -8.87
N GLY A 156 4.87 4.82 -8.38
CA GLY A 156 5.51 5.63 -7.35
C GLY A 156 7.03 5.57 -7.42
N TRP A 157 7.62 6.53 -6.75
CA TRP A 157 9.06 6.63 -6.62
C TRP A 157 9.43 6.94 -5.17
N THR A 158 10.27 6.09 -4.57
CA THR A 158 10.78 6.28 -3.22
C THR A 158 12.18 6.90 -3.29
N PHE A 159 12.37 8.01 -2.61
CA PHE A 159 13.68 8.60 -2.36
C PHE A 159 14.15 8.10 -0.99
N GLY A 160 15.22 7.31 -0.96
CA GLY A 160 15.79 6.74 0.26
C GLY A 160 17.26 7.12 0.42
N LYS A 161 17.76 6.89 1.64
CA LYS A 161 19.20 6.95 1.96
C LYS A 161 19.80 5.57 1.95
#